data_bbf1db78db834c78a02dfc12e62922fc
#
_entry.id   bbf1db78db834c78a02dfc12e62922fc
#
_cell.length_a   1.000
_cell.length_b   1.000
_cell.length_c   1.000
_cell.angle_alpha   90.00
_cell.angle_beta   90.00
_cell.angle_gamma   90.00
#
_symmetry.space_group_name_H-M   'P 1'
#
loop_
_entity.id
_entity.type
_entity.pdbx_description
1 polymer ?
#
loop_
_entity_poly.entity_id
_entity_poly.type
_entity_poly.pdbx_seq_one_letter_code
_entity_poly.pdbx_strand_id
1 'polypeptide(L)'
;MAHHSCGATHGVMERCDLACTSCYLGEEANASRPIEEAEVCRQFDALREFLGPQGKAQITSGEVTLMPREELGRYIRYAIDIGLDPMVMTHGRRFLEEPDYLRDLVELDGLEKISIHVDSTQRGRQEWSPFCTETELHPLRDRYARLIRDTRRQTGRRLHAAHTVTVHPRNLAQIPDVMQWMVRNLDAFRMISFQPVAEVGRTQDQSIENLTLDDVWEKVCGGLGTKINRDAMHFGHPECHIVTPVVVVRSGERFIVLETARKGKRWDRSYLRRLLDQVGGYTVRGKSRMTNILGITSLTLRNPLLLLETFLYGIYRSWGNRRELASVLLRAVKRGHLSVRPLVLVIHKFMSPGELDTPIGQERLAACTFKVPVNGKMISMCEMNATELRSKLYPRERIRKAG
;
A
#
# COMPACT_ATOMS: atom_id res chain seq x y z
N MET A 1 -8.06 -6.71 19.43
CA MET A 1 -7.46 -5.51 18.80
C MET A 1 -6.45 -5.82 17.68
N ALA A 2 -6.09 -7.07 17.45
CA ALA A 2 -5.07 -7.46 16.45
C ALA A 2 -5.49 -7.35 14.96
N HIS A 3 -6.76 -7.16 14.65
CA HIS A 3 -7.27 -7.24 13.27
C HIS A 3 -7.02 -6.02 12.38
N HIS A 4 -6.39 -4.97 12.89
CA HIS A 4 -6.17 -3.71 12.16
C HIS A 4 -4.70 -3.29 12.07
N SER A 5 -3.77 -4.22 12.35
CA SER A 5 -2.34 -3.98 12.27
C SER A 5 -1.75 -4.45 10.95
N CYS A 6 -0.64 -3.86 10.54
CA CYS A 6 0.20 -4.30 9.45
C CYS A 6 1.58 -4.67 9.99
N GLY A 7 2.29 -5.54 9.28
CA GLY A 7 3.66 -5.86 9.60
C GLY A 7 4.50 -6.02 8.35
N ALA A 8 5.78 -5.93 8.50
CA ALA A 8 6.72 -6.12 7.41
C ALA A 8 7.90 -6.97 7.84
N THR A 9 8.45 -7.73 6.90
CA THR A 9 9.77 -8.32 7.05
C THR A 9 10.86 -7.24 6.93
N HIS A 10 12.06 -7.56 7.29
CA HIS A 10 13.24 -6.74 7.03
C HIS A 10 14.43 -7.63 6.64
N GLY A 11 15.41 -7.07 5.94
CA GLY A 11 16.62 -7.79 5.58
C GLY A 11 16.46 -8.90 4.53
N VAL A 12 15.26 -9.18 4.07
CA VAL A 12 15.00 -10.19 3.03
C VAL A 12 15.86 -9.92 1.80
N MET A 13 15.99 -8.66 1.42
CA MET A 13 16.90 -8.16 0.40
C MET A 13 17.24 -6.71 0.75
N GLU A 14 18.38 -6.47 1.43
CA GLU A 14 18.81 -5.10 1.77
C GLU A 14 19.40 -4.35 0.57
N ARG A 15 19.59 -5.02 -0.58
CA ARG A 15 20.11 -4.39 -1.80
C ARG A 15 19.00 -3.76 -2.62
N CYS A 16 19.33 -2.68 -3.30
CA CYS A 16 18.43 -2.01 -4.26
C CYS A 16 19.26 -1.41 -5.40
N ASP A 17 18.81 -1.56 -6.62
CA ASP A 17 19.44 -1.06 -7.83
C ASP A 17 18.99 0.37 -8.18
N LEU A 18 18.17 1.00 -7.32
CA LEU A 18 17.86 2.42 -7.38
C LEU A 18 18.54 3.20 -6.25
N ALA A 19 18.80 4.47 -6.49
CA ALA A 19 19.39 5.42 -5.55
C ALA A 19 18.39 6.54 -5.23
N CYS A 20 17.29 6.21 -4.54
CA CYS A 20 16.29 7.20 -4.16
C CYS A 20 16.89 8.27 -3.25
N THR A 21 16.51 9.55 -3.46
CA THR A 21 16.96 10.66 -2.61
C THR A 21 16.34 10.61 -1.21
N SER A 22 15.21 9.91 -1.07
CA SER A 22 14.54 9.63 0.19
C SER A 22 14.43 8.11 0.35
N CYS A 23 15.31 7.52 1.17
CA CYS A 23 15.40 6.07 1.29
C CYS A 23 15.75 5.65 2.72
N TYR A 24 14.91 4.80 3.30
CA TYR A 24 15.10 4.29 4.66
C TYR A 24 16.18 3.22 4.81
N LEU A 25 16.69 2.69 3.70
CA LEU A 25 17.83 1.75 3.76
C LEU A 25 19.06 2.46 4.31
N GLY A 26 19.89 1.71 5.07
CA GLY A 26 21.17 2.23 5.53
C GLY A 26 22.16 2.48 4.39
N GLU A 27 23.18 3.27 4.63
CA GLU A 27 24.23 3.56 3.64
C GLU A 27 24.93 2.28 3.14
N GLU A 28 25.08 1.30 4.03
CA GLU A 28 25.74 0.02 3.76
C GLU A 28 24.83 -1.04 3.11
N ALA A 29 23.57 -0.72 2.84
CA ALA A 29 22.56 -1.68 2.40
C ALA A 29 23.01 -2.52 1.19
N ASN A 30 23.60 -1.89 0.16
CA ASN A 30 24.06 -2.60 -1.04
C ASN A 30 25.31 -3.47 -0.82
N ALA A 31 25.98 -3.30 0.31
CA ALA A 31 27.18 -4.08 0.72
C ALA A 31 26.87 -5.11 1.81
N SER A 32 25.63 -5.19 2.28
CA SER A 32 25.20 -6.14 3.29
C SER A 32 24.90 -7.52 2.69
N ARG A 33 25.03 -8.57 3.50
CA ARG A 33 24.56 -9.91 3.13
C ARG A 33 23.05 -10.00 3.24
N PRO A 34 22.38 -10.71 2.33
CA PRO A 34 21.02 -11.17 2.56
C PRO A 34 20.97 -12.01 3.84
N ILE A 35 19.86 -11.94 4.56
CA ILE A 35 19.63 -12.81 5.72
C ILE A 35 19.33 -14.23 5.25
N GLU A 36 19.61 -15.20 6.12
CA GLU A 36 19.33 -16.61 5.83
C GLU A 36 17.82 -16.87 5.74
N GLU A 37 17.42 -17.82 4.90
CA GLU A 37 16.03 -18.23 4.70
C GLU A 37 15.33 -18.57 6.02
N ALA A 38 16.04 -19.25 6.94
CA ALA A 38 15.51 -19.57 8.26
C ALA A 38 15.14 -18.33 9.09
N GLU A 39 15.87 -17.23 8.94
CA GLU A 39 15.53 -15.97 9.61
C GLU A 39 14.32 -15.30 8.96
N VAL A 40 14.20 -15.34 7.64
CA VAL A 40 13.01 -14.84 6.94
C VAL A 40 11.75 -15.59 7.41
N CYS A 41 11.85 -16.92 7.54
CA CYS A 41 10.75 -17.75 8.05
C CYS A 41 10.39 -17.37 9.49
N ARG A 42 11.38 -17.20 10.37
CA ARG A 42 11.14 -16.76 11.77
C ARG A 42 10.44 -15.38 11.82
N GLN A 43 10.78 -14.48 10.92
CA GLN A 43 10.08 -13.19 10.82
C GLN A 43 8.60 -13.37 10.41
N PHE A 44 8.31 -14.25 9.46
CA PHE A 44 6.92 -14.56 9.11
C PHE A 44 6.16 -15.20 10.26
N ASP A 45 6.79 -16.12 11.01
CA ASP A 45 6.16 -16.75 12.18
C ASP A 45 5.80 -15.70 13.24
N ALA A 46 6.73 -14.81 13.56
CA ALA A 46 6.49 -13.71 14.51
C ALA A 46 5.39 -12.75 14.01
N LEU A 47 5.38 -12.44 12.69
CA LEU A 47 4.31 -11.65 12.09
C LEU A 47 2.96 -12.38 12.16
N ARG A 48 2.93 -13.70 11.96
CA ARG A 48 1.72 -14.48 12.05
C ARG A 48 1.14 -14.51 13.47
N GLU A 49 2.02 -14.65 14.46
CA GLU A 49 1.63 -14.57 15.86
C GLU A 49 1.05 -13.19 16.22
N PHE A 50 1.74 -12.13 15.83
CA PHE A 50 1.34 -10.75 16.11
C PHE A 50 0.05 -10.32 15.38
N LEU A 51 -0.06 -10.62 14.08
CA LEU A 51 -1.15 -10.15 13.22
C LEU A 51 -2.39 -11.07 13.27
N GLY A 52 -2.22 -12.31 13.69
CA GLY A 52 -3.27 -13.32 13.63
C GLY A 52 -3.53 -13.86 12.21
N PRO A 53 -4.56 -14.70 12.03
CA PRO A 53 -4.96 -15.25 10.74
C PRO A 53 -5.29 -14.16 9.73
N GLN A 54 -4.86 -14.34 8.47
CA GLN A 54 -5.04 -13.38 7.37
C GLN A 54 -4.36 -12.02 7.62
N GLY A 55 -3.37 -11.98 8.53
CA GLY A 55 -2.59 -10.79 8.83
C GLY A 55 -1.87 -10.25 7.59
N LYS A 56 -1.87 -8.92 7.43
CA LYS A 56 -1.25 -8.25 6.28
C LYS A 56 0.26 -8.12 6.49
N ALA A 57 1.03 -8.94 5.79
CA ALA A 57 2.49 -8.95 5.87
C ALA A 57 3.12 -8.38 4.59
N GLN A 58 3.94 -7.36 4.73
CA GLN A 58 4.71 -6.79 3.62
C GLN A 58 6.05 -7.52 3.51
N ILE A 59 6.38 -8.00 2.31
CA ILE A 59 7.69 -8.55 1.98
C ILE A 59 8.54 -7.40 1.44
N THR A 60 9.51 -6.99 2.21
CA THR A 60 10.40 -5.85 1.97
C THR A 60 11.73 -6.18 2.69
N SER A 61 12.91 -5.59 2.43
CA SER A 61 13.28 -4.20 2.66
C SER A 61 13.64 -3.36 1.42
N GLY A 62 14.76 -3.69 0.74
CA GLY A 62 15.25 -2.98 -0.43
C GLY A 62 14.41 -3.32 -1.67
N GLU A 63 15.03 -3.96 -2.66
CA GLU A 63 14.31 -4.42 -3.84
C GLU A 63 14.25 -5.95 -3.88
N VAL A 64 13.16 -6.50 -3.39
CA VAL A 64 13.00 -7.95 -3.25
C VAL A 64 12.94 -8.69 -4.59
N THR A 65 12.62 -8.02 -5.69
CA THR A 65 12.60 -8.63 -7.02
C THR A 65 14.01 -8.79 -7.63
N LEU A 66 15.06 -8.34 -6.94
CA LEU A 66 16.44 -8.71 -7.29
C LEU A 66 16.75 -10.18 -7.00
N MET A 67 15.96 -10.82 -6.14
CA MET A 67 16.08 -12.26 -5.86
C MET A 67 15.66 -13.11 -7.07
N PRO A 68 16.17 -14.35 -7.19
CA PRO A 68 15.59 -15.34 -8.11
C PRO A 68 14.09 -15.52 -7.84
N ARG A 69 13.30 -15.72 -8.90
CA ARG A 69 11.84 -15.89 -8.81
C ARG A 69 11.46 -17.01 -7.83
N GLU A 70 12.19 -18.15 -7.90
CA GLU A 70 11.96 -19.33 -7.08
C GLU A 70 12.12 -19.02 -5.58
N GLU A 71 13.09 -18.20 -5.23
CA GLU A 71 13.38 -17.80 -3.86
C GLU A 71 12.28 -16.90 -3.30
N LEU A 72 11.93 -15.82 -4.01
CA LEU A 72 10.81 -14.96 -3.62
C LEU A 72 9.51 -15.75 -3.58
N GLY A 73 9.29 -16.67 -4.52
CA GLY A 73 8.13 -17.56 -4.55
C GLY A 73 8.04 -18.46 -3.32
N ARG A 74 9.17 -19.00 -2.82
CA ARG A 74 9.18 -19.78 -1.57
C ARG A 74 8.71 -18.94 -0.38
N TYR A 75 9.18 -17.70 -0.25
CA TYR A 75 8.75 -16.81 0.84
C TYR A 75 7.26 -16.47 0.75
N ILE A 76 6.75 -16.24 -0.45
CA ILE A 76 5.32 -15.98 -0.66
C ILE A 76 4.49 -17.19 -0.25
N ARG A 77 4.85 -18.40 -0.71
CA ARG A 77 4.16 -19.64 -0.35
C ARG A 77 4.22 -19.90 1.16
N TYR A 78 5.40 -19.78 1.76
CA TYR A 78 5.54 -19.96 3.22
C TYR A 78 4.60 -19.02 3.99
N ALA A 79 4.59 -17.73 3.66
CA ALA A 79 3.70 -16.77 4.30
C ALA A 79 2.22 -17.14 4.14
N ILE A 80 1.82 -17.62 2.95
CA ILE A 80 0.44 -18.08 2.68
C ILE A 80 0.11 -19.34 3.49
N ASP A 81 1.00 -20.30 3.52
CA ASP A 81 0.81 -21.61 4.17
C ASP A 81 0.62 -21.48 5.68
N ILE A 82 1.34 -20.55 6.33
CA ILE A 82 1.14 -20.23 7.75
C ILE A 82 -0.07 -19.32 7.99
N GLY A 83 -0.81 -18.92 6.95
CA GLY A 83 -2.05 -18.15 7.04
C GLY A 83 -1.87 -16.64 7.11
N LEU A 84 -0.76 -16.08 6.60
CA LEU A 84 -0.61 -14.66 6.34
C LEU A 84 -1.18 -14.26 4.96
N ASP A 85 -1.34 -12.98 4.74
CA ASP A 85 -1.75 -12.36 3.48
C ASP A 85 -0.61 -11.47 2.96
N PRO A 86 0.38 -12.05 2.24
CA PRO A 86 1.59 -11.35 1.85
C PRO A 86 1.34 -10.32 0.73
N MET A 87 2.09 -9.21 0.80
CA MET A 87 2.17 -8.18 -0.23
C MET A 87 3.63 -7.90 -0.56
N VAL A 88 4.01 -8.07 -1.82
CA VAL A 88 5.36 -7.73 -2.30
C VAL A 88 5.47 -6.22 -2.52
N MET A 89 6.46 -5.61 -1.85
CA MET A 89 6.80 -4.19 -2.00
C MET A 89 7.97 -4.07 -2.97
N THR A 90 7.81 -3.29 -4.05
CA THR A 90 8.84 -3.20 -5.11
C THR A 90 8.74 -1.90 -5.87
N HIS A 91 9.84 -1.44 -6.44
CA HIS A 91 9.82 -0.41 -7.49
C HIS A 91 9.43 -0.99 -8.87
N GLY A 92 9.34 -2.31 -8.98
CA GLY A 92 8.73 -3.03 -10.09
C GLY A 92 9.54 -3.10 -11.38
N ARG A 93 10.79 -2.60 -11.43
CA ARG A 93 11.58 -2.56 -12.67
C ARG A 93 11.66 -3.93 -13.32
N ARG A 94 12.00 -4.96 -12.55
CA ARG A 94 12.11 -6.32 -13.06
C ARG A 94 10.80 -6.86 -13.64
N PHE A 95 9.66 -6.48 -13.10
CA PHE A 95 8.36 -6.90 -13.65
C PHE A 95 8.11 -6.35 -15.06
N LEU A 96 8.70 -5.18 -15.40
CA LEU A 96 8.60 -4.63 -16.77
C LEU A 96 9.62 -5.25 -17.71
N GLU A 97 10.81 -5.59 -17.20
CA GLU A 97 11.91 -6.21 -17.98
C GLU A 97 11.61 -7.69 -18.23
N GLU A 98 11.05 -8.38 -17.23
CA GLU A 98 10.72 -9.81 -17.25
C GLU A 98 9.25 -10.01 -16.81
N PRO A 99 8.23 -9.77 -17.67
CA PRO A 99 6.82 -9.89 -17.28
C PRO A 99 6.44 -11.27 -16.75
N ASP A 100 7.12 -12.32 -17.21
CA ASP A 100 6.92 -13.70 -16.77
C ASP A 100 7.27 -13.88 -15.29
N TYR A 101 8.21 -13.11 -14.77
CA TYR A 101 8.55 -13.12 -13.35
C TYR A 101 7.32 -12.81 -12.46
N LEU A 102 6.55 -11.76 -12.78
CA LEU A 102 5.33 -11.42 -12.06
C LEU A 102 4.22 -12.45 -12.33
N ARG A 103 4.08 -12.90 -13.57
CA ARG A 103 3.06 -13.89 -13.94
C ARG A 103 3.24 -15.18 -13.13
N ASP A 104 4.47 -15.68 -13.04
CA ASP A 104 4.78 -16.92 -12.34
C ASP A 104 4.58 -16.80 -10.82
N LEU A 105 4.95 -15.67 -10.21
CA LEU A 105 4.63 -15.40 -8.80
C LEU A 105 3.13 -15.45 -8.52
N VAL A 106 2.31 -14.95 -9.45
CA VAL A 106 0.85 -14.97 -9.32
C VAL A 106 0.27 -16.36 -9.57
N GLU A 107 0.74 -17.04 -10.60
CA GLU A 107 0.17 -18.31 -11.06
C GLU A 107 0.66 -19.50 -10.23
N LEU A 108 1.97 -19.57 -9.97
CA LEU A 108 2.62 -20.72 -9.32
C LEU A 108 2.71 -20.55 -7.80
N ASP A 109 2.95 -19.32 -7.33
CA ASP A 109 3.23 -19.06 -5.92
C ASP A 109 2.06 -18.41 -5.17
N GLY A 110 0.97 -18.10 -5.87
CA GLY A 110 -0.27 -17.61 -5.28
C GLY A 110 -0.21 -16.15 -4.81
N LEU A 111 0.70 -15.34 -5.35
CA LEU A 111 0.78 -13.91 -5.04
C LEU A 111 -0.50 -13.18 -5.47
N GLU A 112 -1.20 -12.56 -4.52
CA GLU A 112 -2.39 -11.77 -4.79
C GLU A 112 -2.20 -10.26 -4.61
N LYS A 113 -1.09 -9.82 -4.01
CA LYS A 113 -0.89 -8.40 -3.66
C LYS A 113 0.52 -7.91 -3.96
N ILE A 114 0.58 -6.76 -4.63
CA ILE A 114 1.81 -6.02 -4.88
C ILE A 114 1.62 -4.54 -4.55
N SER A 115 2.69 -3.87 -4.19
CA SER A 115 2.74 -2.41 -4.15
C SER A 115 3.87 -1.93 -5.05
N ILE A 116 3.53 -1.15 -6.05
CA ILE A 116 4.49 -0.57 -7.00
C ILE A 116 4.84 0.84 -6.55
N HIS A 117 6.11 1.07 -6.32
CA HIS A 117 6.64 2.37 -5.91
C HIS A 117 7.22 3.10 -7.12
N VAL A 118 6.59 4.21 -7.52
CA VAL A 118 7.08 5.10 -8.58
C VAL A 118 6.83 6.54 -8.17
N ASP A 119 7.92 7.28 -8.00
CA ASP A 119 7.88 8.73 -7.75
C ASP A 119 9.17 9.43 -8.20
N SER A 120 9.17 10.74 -8.14
CA SER A 120 10.25 11.61 -8.58
C SER A 120 11.47 11.63 -7.64
N THR A 121 11.44 10.94 -6.50
CA THR A 121 12.62 10.79 -5.62
C THR A 121 13.55 9.68 -6.10
N GLN A 122 13.06 8.78 -6.94
CA GLN A 122 13.82 7.63 -7.43
C GLN A 122 14.86 8.04 -8.46
N ARG A 123 16.08 7.55 -8.28
CA ARG A 123 17.22 7.75 -9.17
C ARG A 123 17.71 6.40 -9.72
N GLY A 124 18.28 6.41 -10.93
CA GLY A 124 18.81 5.18 -11.55
C GLY A 124 17.81 4.40 -12.39
N ARG A 125 16.59 4.92 -12.61
CA ARG A 125 15.68 4.35 -13.61
C ARG A 125 16.21 4.68 -15.01
N GLN A 126 16.51 3.65 -15.78
CA GLN A 126 16.83 3.81 -17.20
C GLN A 126 15.64 4.49 -17.92
N GLU A 127 15.88 5.22 -18.97
CA GLU A 127 14.88 5.96 -19.75
C GLU A 127 14.25 7.17 -19.03
N TRP A 128 14.59 7.45 -17.74
CA TRP A 128 13.97 8.53 -16.97
C TRP A 128 15.02 9.46 -16.38
N SER A 129 14.81 10.76 -16.58
CA SER A 129 15.66 11.78 -15.96
C SER A 129 15.63 11.67 -14.43
N PRO A 130 16.75 11.85 -13.73
CA PRO A 130 16.76 11.95 -12.28
C PRO A 130 16.00 13.18 -11.75
N PHE A 131 15.61 14.12 -12.63
CA PHE A 131 14.88 15.34 -12.30
C PHE A 131 13.45 15.34 -12.84
N CYS A 132 12.93 14.18 -13.27
CA CYS A 132 11.57 14.10 -13.79
C CYS A 132 10.53 14.47 -12.73
N THR A 133 9.46 15.08 -13.20
CA THR A 133 8.28 15.40 -12.41
C THR A 133 7.38 14.18 -12.23
N GLU A 134 6.41 14.26 -11.30
CA GLU A 134 5.41 13.19 -11.14
C GLU A 134 4.58 12.99 -12.42
N THR A 135 4.29 14.07 -13.14
CA THR A 135 3.52 14.01 -14.40
C THR A 135 4.32 13.31 -15.52
N GLU A 136 5.60 13.60 -15.62
CA GLU A 136 6.49 12.93 -16.58
C GLU A 136 6.64 11.43 -16.31
N LEU A 137 6.35 10.96 -15.08
CA LEU A 137 6.34 9.54 -14.72
C LEU A 137 5.02 8.82 -15.07
N HIS A 138 3.97 9.50 -15.54
CA HIS A 138 2.72 8.84 -15.91
C HIS A 138 2.87 7.78 -16.98
N PRO A 139 3.67 7.94 -18.06
CA PRO A 139 3.90 6.86 -19.02
C PRO A 139 4.50 5.58 -18.40
N LEU A 140 5.40 5.73 -17.42
CA LEU A 140 5.95 4.60 -16.66
C LEU A 140 4.85 3.92 -15.82
N ARG A 141 4.05 4.70 -15.10
CA ARG A 141 2.91 4.20 -14.32
C ARG A 141 1.89 3.48 -15.22
N ASP A 142 1.68 3.96 -16.44
CA ASP A 142 0.81 3.31 -17.43
C ASP A 142 1.36 1.96 -17.90
N ARG A 143 2.69 1.80 -17.99
CA ARG A 143 3.33 0.49 -18.28
C ARG A 143 2.98 -0.51 -17.17
N TYR A 144 3.06 -0.12 -15.89
CA TYR A 144 2.64 -0.97 -14.77
C TYR A 144 1.14 -1.27 -14.79
N ALA A 145 0.30 -0.28 -15.07
CA ALA A 145 -1.13 -0.49 -15.16
C ALA A 145 -1.48 -1.51 -16.25
N ARG A 146 -0.83 -1.46 -17.40
CA ARG A 146 -0.97 -2.46 -18.47
C ARG A 146 -0.50 -3.83 -18.02
N LEU A 147 0.71 -3.92 -17.45
CA LEU A 147 1.28 -5.18 -16.94
C LEU A 147 0.33 -5.88 -15.95
N ILE A 148 -0.23 -5.14 -14.99
CA ILE A 148 -1.17 -5.69 -14.01
C ILE A 148 -2.43 -6.23 -14.68
N ARG A 149 -2.99 -5.50 -15.66
CA ARG A 149 -4.16 -5.95 -16.44
C ARG A 149 -3.85 -7.22 -17.24
N ASP A 150 -2.68 -7.26 -17.87
CA ASP A 150 -2.23 -8.37 -18.70
C ASP A 150 -1.97 -9.62 -17.86
N THR A 151 -1.28 -9.50 -16.74
CA THR A 151 -1.05 -10.58 -15.79
C THR A 151 -2.39 -11.18 -15.31
N ARG A 152 -3.35 -10.34 -14.91
CA ARG A 152 -4.70 -10.83 -14.54
C ARG A 152 -5.43 -11.56 -15.65
N ARG A 153 -5.28 -11.10 -16.88
CA ARG A 153 -5.92 -11.69 -18.07
C ARG A 153 -5.29 -13.03 -18.42
N GLN A 154 -3.97 -13.11 -18.39
CA GLN A 154 -3.21 -14.30 -18.73
C GLN A 154 -3.39 -15.41 -17.69
N THR A 155 -3.31 -15.07 -16.40
CA THR A 155 -3.40 -16.06 -15.32
C THR A 155 -4.83 -16.38 -14.90
N GLY A 156 -5.81 -15.54 -15.23
CA GLY A 156 -7.16 -15.64 -14.68
C GLY A 156 -7.24 -15.44 -13.15
N ARG A 157 -6.10 -15.11 -12.51
CA ARG A 157 -5.96 -14.95 -11.05
C ARG A 157 -6.25 -13.52 -10.61
N ARG A 158 -6.46 -13.36 -9.30
CA ARG A 158 -6.55 -12.04 -8.67
C ARG A 158 -5.15 -11.49 -8.45
N LEU A 159 -4.98 -10.23 -8.77
CA LEU A 159 -3.80 -9.47 -8.39
C LEU A 159 -4.27 -8.07 -7.98
N HIS A 160 -4.13 -7.73 -6.71
CA HIS A 160 -4.43 -6.41 -6.18
C HIS A 160 -3.15 -5.58 -6.14
N ALA A 161 -3.19 -4.45 -6.81
CA ALA A 161 -2.05 -3.55 -6.81
C ALA A 161 -2.34 -2.28 -6.01
N ALA A 162 -1.37 -1.90 -5.20
CA ALA A 162 -1.24 -0.59 -4.60
C ALA A 162 -0.20 0.23 -5.37
N HIS A 163 -0.34 1.55 -5.33
CA HIS A 163 0.68 2.49 -5.80
C HIS A 163 1.22 3.27 -4.61
N THR A 164 2.54 3.32 -4.47
CA THR A 164 3.22 4.08 -3.41
C THR A 164 3.95 5.26 -4.02
N VAL A 165 3.88 6.41 -3.35
CA VAL A 165 4.54 7.66 -3.74
C VAL A 165 5.17 8.28 -2.49
N THR A 166 6.48 8.49 -2.51
CA THR A 166 7.14 9.34 -1.51
C THR A 166 6.83 10.79 -1.79
N VAL A 167 6.34 11.49 -0.79
CA VAL A 167 5.98 12.91 -0.89
C VAL A 167 7.06 13.77 -0.26
N HIS A 168 7.63 14.63 -1.09
CA HIS A 168 8.64 15.60 -0.74
C HIS A 168 8.09 17.01 -1.03
N PRO A 169 8.53 18.08 -0.37
CA PRO A 169 8.10 19.45 -0.69
C PRO A 169 8.15 19.79 -2.19
N ARG A 170 9.12 19.24 -2.93
CA ARG A 170 9.29 19.48 -4.38
C ARG A 170 8.19 18.84 -5.26
N ASN A 171 7.58 17.71 -4.83
CA ASN A 171 6.53 17.06 -5.61
C ASN A 171 5.14 17.20 -5.01
N LEU A 172 5.01 17.84 -3.84
CA LEU A 172 3.73 18.03 -3.16
C LEU A 172 2.67 18.70 -4.06
N ALA A 173 3.08 19.71 -4.82
CA ALA A 173 2.18 20.44 -5.74
C ALA A 173 1.67 19.55 -6.90
N GLN A 174 2.32 18.41 -7.16
CA GLN A 174 2.00 17.50 -8.27
C GLN A 174 1.11 16.32 -7.84
N ILE A 175 0.84 16.18 -6.54
CA ILE A 175 -0.04 15.12 -6.02
C ILE A 175 -1.44 15.13 -6.65
N PRO A 176 -2.07 16.28 -6.94
CA PRO A 176 -3.34 16.31 -7.68
C PRO A 176 -3.29 15.58 -9.03
N ASP A 177 -2.21 15.72 -9.80
CA ASP A 177 -2.04 15.05 -11.10
C ASP A 177 -1.89 13.53 -10.94
N VAL A 178 -1.14 13.09 -9.91
CA VAL A 178 -1.04 11.68 -9.53
C VAL A 178 -2.42 11.11 -9.18
N MET A 179 -3.24 11.84 -8.46
CA MET A 179 -4.59 11.42 -8.11
C MET A 179 -5.51 11.33 -9.33
N GLN A 180 -5.42 12.27 -10.26
CA GLN A 180 -6.15 12.22 -11.54
C GLN A 180 -5.72 11.01 -12.36
N TRP A 181 -4.42 10.70 -12.42
CA TRP A 181 -3.91 9.48 -13.04
C TRP A 181 -4.46 8.23 -12.35
N MET A 182 -4.46 8.20 -11.02
CA MET A 182 -4.98 7.07 -10.23
C MET A 182 -6.44 6.78 -10.51
N VAL A 183 -7.29 7.82 -10.58
CA VAL A 183 -8.73 7.69 -10.91
C VAL A 183 -8.95 7.07 -12.29
N ARG A 184 -8.08 7.36 -13.26
CA ARG A 184 -8.15 6.74 -14.60
C ARG A 184 -7.75 5.26 -14.60
N ASN A 185 -6.96 4.82 -13.61
CA ASN A 185 -6.36 3.48 -13.55
C ASN A 185 -6.87 2.59 -12.40
N LEU A 186 -8.09 2.86 -11.88
CA LEU A 186 -8.70 2.10 -10.76
C LEU A 186 -9.05 0.65 -11.09
N ASP A 187 -9.01 0.25 -12.33
CA ASP A 187 -9.11 -1.15 -12.75
C ASP A 187 -7.80 -1.91 -12.55
N ALA A 188 -6.65 -1.22 -12.56
CA ALA A 188 -5.35 -1.78 -12.25
C ALA A 188 -5.03 -1.66 -10.75
N PHE A 189 -5.16 -0.47 -10.20
CA PHE A 189 -4.81 -0.17 -8.81
C PHE A 189 -6.06 0.08 -7.96
N ARG A 190 -6.02 -0.31 -6.68
CA ARG A 190 -7.13 -0.10 -5.73
C ARG A 190 -6.73 0.63 -4.45
N MET A 191 -5.46 0.93 -4.32
CA MET A 191 -4.91 1.67 -3.19
C MET A 191 -3.82 2.60 -3.68
N ILE A 192 -3.77 3.79 -3.12
CA ILE A 192 -2.61 4.67 -3.24
C ILE A 192 -2.14 5.06 -1.85
N SER A 193 -0.82 4.97 -1.65
CA SER A 193 -0.16 5.31 -0.39
C SER A 193 0.82 6.45 -0.63
N PHE A 194 0.58 7.57 0.01
CA PHE A 194 1.50 8.70 0.06
C PHE A 194 2.33 8.61 1.34
N GLN A 195 3.63 8.71 1.20
CA GLN A 195 4.57 8.62 2.32
C GLN A 195 5.36 9.92 2.40
N PRO A 196 4.93 10.88 3.25
CA PRO A 196 5.76 12.03 3.56
C PRO A 196 7.15 11.58 3.95
N VAL A 197 8.16 12.23 3.37
CA VAL A 197 9.57 11.89 3.61
C VAL A 197 9.93 12.05 5.08
N ALA A 198 10.80 11.17 5.59
CA ALA A 198 11.41 11.25 6.91
C ALA A 198 12.94 11.20 6.76
N GLU A 199 13.67 11.84 7.66
CA GLU A 199 15.14 11.86 7.69
C GLU A 199 15.69 10.57 8.26
N VAL A 200 15.57 9.48 7.47
CA VAL A 200 16.00 8.14 7.90
C VAL A 200 16.89 7.49 6.85
N GLY A 201 17.72 6.55 7.29
CA GLY A 201 18.61 5.80 6.42
C GLY A 201 19.53 6.69 5.60
N ARG A 202 19.59 6.45 4.27
CA ARG A 202 20.40 7.22 3.33
C ARG A 202 19.64 8.37 2.66
N THR A 203 18.64 8.92 3.34
CA THR A 203 17.90 10.08 2.83
C THR A 203 18.83 11.30 2.71
N GLN A 204 18.93 11.85 1.51
CA GLN A 204 19.82 12.99 1.18
C GLN A 204 19.14 14.33 1.33
N ASP A 205 17.82 14.36 1.40
CA ASP A 205 17.03 15.58 1.46
C ASP A 205 16.99 16.15 2.88
N GLN A 206 17.61 17.31 3.07
CA GLN A 206 17.62 18.03 4.35
C GLN A 206 16.49 19.07 4.48
N SER A 207 15.68 19.27 3.45
CA SER A 207 14.57 20.24 3.43
C SER A 207 13.23 19.59 3.80
N ILE A 208 13.25 18.66 4.76
CA ILE A 208 12.05 17.88 5.16
C ILE A 208 11.19 18.66 6.13
N GLU A 209 11.68 19.82 6.58
CA GLU A 209 10.97 20.63 7.56
C GLU A 209 9.55 20.95 7.09
N ASN A 210 8.60 20.57 7.94
CA ASN A 210 7.19 20.99 7.96
C ASN A 210 6.20 20.30 7.02
N LEU A 211 6.52 19.17 6.35
CA LEU A 211 5.49 18.44 5.61
C LEU A 211 4.56 17.70 6.57
N THR A 212 3.32 18.15 6.67
CA THR A 212 2.29 17.55 7.54
C THR A 212 1.41 16.55 6.77
N LEU A 213 0.67 15.72 7.51
CA LEU A 213 -0.37 14.87 6.92
C LEU A 213 -1.46 15.71 6.23
N ASP A 214 -1.78 16.89 6.80
CA ASP A 214 -2.82 17.78 6.26
C ASP A 214 -2.41 18.41 4.94
N ASP A 215 -1.14 18.79 4.75
CA ASP A 215 -0.62 19.31 3.49
C ASP A 215 -0.83 18.30 2.35
N VAL A 216 -0.47 17.05 2.60
CA VAL A 216 -0.65 15.97 1.62
C VAL A 216 -2.13 15.67 1.39
N TRP A 217 -2.93 15.64 2.47
CA TRP A 217 -4.37 15.38 2.36
C TRP A 217 -5.11 16.45 1.56
N GLU A 218 -4.74 17.71 1.73
CA GLU A 218 -5.30 18.83 0.93
C GLU A 218 -5.05 18.61 -0.56
N LYS A 219 -3.82 18.22 -0.94
CA LYS A 219 -3.47 17.95 -2.34
C LYS A 219 -4.20 16.72 -2.89
N VAL A 220 -4.36 15.68 -2.08
CA VAL A 220 -5.17 14.49 -2.45
C VAL A 220 -6.62 14.89 -2.71
N CYS A 221 -7.23 15.68 -1.82
CA CYS A 221 -8.59 16.19 -1.98
C CYS A 221 -8.70 17.11 -3.23
N GLY A 222 -7.70 17.96 -3.45
CA GLY A 222 -7.61 18.81 -4.65
C GLY A 222 -7.63 17.99 -5.95
N GLY A 223 -6.85 16.91 -6.00
CA GLY A 223 -6.83 15.99 -7.15
C GLY A 223 -8.14 15.22 -7.37
N LEU A 224 -8.90 14.97 -6.31
CA LEU A 224 -10.22 14.33 -6.37
C LEU A 224 -11.36 15.33 -6.61
N GLY A 225 -11.08 16.64 -6.55
CA GLY A 225 -12.08 17.70 -6.76
C GLY A 225 -13.14 17.77 -5.66
N THR A 226 -12.90 17.17 -4.50
CA THR A 226 -13.86 17.14 -3.39
C THR A 226 -13.14 17.01 -2.05
N LYS A 227 -13.72 17.62 -1.01
CA LYS A 227 -13.27 17.45 0.37
C LYS A 227 -13.78 16.11 0.89
N ILE A 228 -12.86 15.29 1.42
CA ILE A 228 -13.14 13.97 1.98
C ILE A 228 -12.75 13.98 3.46
N ASN A 229 -13.53 13.25 4.28
CA ASN A 229 -13.25 13.11 5.69
C ASN A 229 -11.99 12.24 5.90
N ARG A 230 -10.91 12.85 6.43
CA ARG A 230 -9.66 12.13 6.76
C ARG A 230 -9.78 11.15 7.93
N ASP A 231 -10.74 11.41 8.81
CA ASP A 231 -10.94 10.67 10.06
C ASP A 231 -11.96 9.53 9.91
N ALA A 232 -12.16 9.03 8.69
CA ALA A 232 -13.12 7.96 8.43
C ALA A 232 -12.76 6.66 9.16
N MET A 233 -11.46 6.36 9.26
CA MET A 233 -10.91 5.18 9.95
C MET A 233 -9.62 5.57 10.65
N HIS A 234 -9.46 5.10 11.89
CA HIS A 234 -8.26 5.31 12.68
C HIS A 234 -7.52 3.99 12.87
N PHE A 235 -6.26 3.96 12.47
CA PHE A 235 -5.33 2.87 12.69
C PHE A 235 -4.10 3.43 13.38
N GLY A 236 -3.88 3.04 14.64
CA GLY A 236 -2.77 3.58 15.43
C GLY A 236 -2.96 5.07 15.78
N HIS A 237 -1.87 5.80 15.80
CA HIS A 237 -1.87 7.22 16.17
C HIS A 237 -2.32 8.12 15.01
N PRO A 238 -3.17 9.15 15.24
CA PRO A 238 -3.70 10.01 14.18
C PRO A 238 -2.64 10.84 13.46
N GLU A 239 -1.50 11.12 14.10
CA GLU A 239 -0.34 11.78 13.49
C GLU A 239 0.53 10.85 12.61
N CYS A 240 0.20 9.55 12.56
CA CYS A 240 0.91 8.58 11.71
C CYS A 240 0.17 8.26 10.44
N HIS A 241 -1.16 8.18 10.49
CA HIS A 241 -1.93 7.61 9.39
C HIS A 241 -3.21 8.39 9.09
N ILE A 242 -3.48 8.51 7.79
CA ILE A 242 -4.82 8.72 7.27
C ILE A 242 -5.14 7.49 6.42
N VAL A 243 -6.25 6.84 6.68
CA VAL A 243 -6.75 5.72 5.87
C VAL A 243 -8.23 5.98 5.58
N THR A 244 -8.54 6.28 4.33
CA THR A 244 -9.90 6.61 3.94
C THR A 244 -10.30 5.83 2.70
N PRO A 245 -11.18 4.81 2.84
CA PRO A 245 -11.77 4.15 1.69
C PRO A 245 -12.84 5.05 1.06
N VAL A 246 -12.87 5.09 -0.26
CA VAL A 246 -13.86 5.80 -1.05
C VAL A 246 -14.35 4.93 -2.19
N VAL A 247 -15.49 5.30 -2.79
CA VAL A 247 -15.98 4.69 -4.02
C VAL A 247 -15.95 5.75 -5.12
N VAL A 248 -15.28 5.44 -6.22
CA VAL A 248 -15.23 6.31 -7.40
C VAL A 248 -16.19 5.79 -8.45
N VAL A 249 -17.11 6.63 -8.88
CA VAL A 249 -18.05 6.39 -9.99
C VAL A 249 -17.62 7.25 -11.17
N ARG A 250 -17.24 6.62 -12.28
CA ARG A 250 -16.64 7.29 -13.44
C ARG A 250 -17.29 6.91 -14.76
N SER A 251 -17.46 7.91 -15.63
CA SER A 251 -17.81 7.72 -17.04
C SER A 251 -16.97 8.66 -17.92
N GLY A 252 -16.02 8.08 -18.66
CA GLY A 252 -15.00 8.83 -19.39
C GLY A 252 -14.13 9.64 -18.42
N GLU A 253 -13.95 10.93 -18.69
CA GLU A 253 -13.17 11.85 -17.83
C GLU A 253 -13.96 12.40 -16.64
N ARG A 254 -15.28 12.21 -16.59
CA ARG A 254 -16.07 12.63 -15.43
C ARG A 254 -16.13 11.54 -14.39
N PHE A 255 -15.90 11.93 -13.16
CA PHE A 255 -16.04 11.06 -12.00
C PHE A 255 -16.61 11.82 -10.81
N ILE A 256 -17.13 11.07 -9.87
CA ILE A 256 -17.48 11.53 -8.52
C ILE A 256 -16.87 10.59 -7.51
N VAL A 257 -16.58 11.12 -6.34
CA VAL A 257 -16.06 10.36 -5.21
C VAL A 257 -17.10 10.30 -4.11
N LEU A 258 -17.47 9.10 -3.72
CA LEU A 258 -18.40 8.85 -2.63
C LEU A 258 -17.60 8.41 -1.40
N GLU A 259 -17.63 9.22 -0.35
CA GLU A 259 -17.04 8.84 0.92
C GLU A 259 -17.78 7.65 1.52
N THR A 260 -17.05 6.70 2.10
CA THR A 260 -17.64 5.58 2.83
C THR A 260 -18.10 5.99 4.23
N ALA A 261 -17.55 7.07 4.79
CA ALA A 261 -17.96 7.60 6.09
C ALA A 261 -17.84 9.12 6.14
N ARG A 262 -18.79 9.78 6.78
CA ARG A 262 -18.80 11.24 7.02
C ARG A 262 -18.53 11.53 8.48
N LYS A 263 -17.85 12.64 8.75
CA LYS A 263 -17.58 13.13 10.09
C LYS A 263 -18.91 13.40 10.84
N GLY A 264 -19.01 12.94 12.08
CA GLY A 264 -20.14 13.23 12.97
C GLY A 264 -21.45 12.48 12.67
N LYS A 265 -21.52 11.64 11.63
CA LYS A 265 -22.73 10.87 11.33
C LYS A 265 -22.72 9.54 12.08
N ARG A 266 -23.63 9.39 13.06
CA ARG A 266 -23.71 8.19 13.90
C ARG A 266 -23.97 6.92 13.10
N TRP A 267 -24.81 6.98 12.06
CA TRP A 267 -25.11 5.83 11.23
C TRP A 267 -23.89 5.37 10.44
N ASP A 268 -23.14 6.31 9.82
CA ASP A 268 -21.91 5.98 9.09
C ASP A 268 -20.91 5.22 9.98
N ARG A 269 -20.70 5.72 11.22
CA ARG A 269 -19.83 5.08 12.20
C ARG A 269 -20.32 3.71 12.62
N SER A 270 -21.62 3.60 12.93
CA SER A 270 -22.24 2.34 13.38
C SER A 270 -22.20 1.28 12.29
N TYR A 271 -22.54 1.65 11.05
CA TYR A 271 -22.48 0.75 9.90
C TYR A 271 -21.04 0.27 9.62
N LEU A 272 -20.08 1.18 9.54
CA LEU A 272 -18.69 0.79 9.30
C LEU A 272 -18.12 -0.11 10.41
N ARG A 273 -18.46 0.15 11.67
CA ARG A 273 -18.06 -0.72 12.77
C ARG A 273 -18.61 -2.13 12.56
N ARG A 274 -19.91 -2.27 12.32
CA ARG A 274 -20.52 -3.60 12.06
C ARG A 274 -19.94 -4.28 10.84
N LEU A 275 -19.72 -3.53 9.77
CA LEU A 275 -19.09 -4.06 8.55
C LEU A 275 -17.69 -4.60 8.84
N LEU A 276 -16.86 -3.84 9.55
CA LEU A 276 -15.52 -4.26 9.92
C LEU A 276 -15.50 -5.42 10.91
N ASP A 277 -16.39 -5.43 11.89
CA ASP A 277 -16.51 -6.51 12.89
C ASP A 277 -16.95 -7.82 12.25
N GLN A 278 -17.83 -7.78 11.24
CA GLN A 278 -18.40 -8.98 10.61
C GLN A 278 -17.63 -9.43 9.36
N VAL A 279 -17.03 -8.52 8.62
CA VAL A 279 -16.37 -8.77 7.32
C VAL A 279 -14.92 -8.29 7.30
N GLY A 280 -14.50 -7.52 8.29
CA GLY A 280 -13.12 -7.05 8.43
C GLY A 280 -12.15 -8.22 8.57
N GLY A 281 -11.15 -8.28 7.72
CA GLY A 281 -10.21 -9.41 7.66
C GLY A 281 -10.66 -10.57 6.76
N TYR A 282 -11.92 -10.58 6.27
CA TYR A 282 -12.36 -11.60 5.34
C TYR A 282 -11.76 -11.33 3.95
N THR A 283 -10.83 -12.16 3.56
CA THR A 283 -10.36 -12.21 2.18
C THR A 283 -11.00 -13.41 1.51
N VAL A 284 -11.90 -13.18 0.53
CA VAL A 284 -12.46 -14.28 -0.26
C VAL A 284 -11.35 -14.80 -1.16
N ARG A 285 -10.65 -15.84 -0.72
CA ARG A 285 -9.61 -16.55 -1.50
C ARG A 285 -10.25 -17.70 -2.27
N GLY A 286 -10.86 -17.42 -3.41
CA GLY A 286 -11.35 -18.46 -4.32
C GLY A 286 -10.40 -18.62 -5.50
N LYS A 287 -10.00 -19.86 -5.80
CA LYS A 287 -9.15 -20.18 -6.96
C LYS A 287 -9.83 -19.90 -8.32
N SER A 288 -11.14 -19.64 -8.35
CA SER A 288 -11.89 -19.34 -9.56
C SER A 288 -12.98 -18.29 -9.32
N ARG A 289 -13.57 -17.73 -10.40
CA ARG A 289 -14.76 -16.87 -10.31
C ARG A 289 -15.91 -17.54 -9.56
N MET A 290 -16.14 -18.84 -9.81
CA MET A 290 -17.21 -19.63 -9.19
C MET A 290 -17.02 -19.74 -7.67
N THR A 291 -15.80 -20.12 -7.21
CA THR A 291 -15.51 -20.22 -5.78
C THR A 291 -15.59 -18.88 -5.06
N ASN A 292 -15.30 -17.78 -5.77
CA ASN A 292 -15.47 -16.43 -5.24
C ASN A 292 -16.95 -16.02 -5.12
N ILE A 293 -17.78 -16.38 -6.12
CA ILE A 293 -19.24 -16.17 -6.07
C ILE A 293 -19.81 -16.98 -4.90
N LEU A 294 -19.45 -18.24 -4.77
CA LEU A 294 -19.89 -19.09 -3.67
C LEU A 294 -19.46 -18.54 -2.30
N GLY A 295 -18.22 -18.03 -2.19
CA GLY A 295 -17.73 -17.39 -0.96
C GLY A 295 -18.51 -16.12 -0.61
N ILE A 296 -18.78 -15.26 -1.60
CA ILE A 296 -19.61 -14.06 -1.42
C ILE A 296 -21.03 -14.46 -1.07
N THR A 297 -21.62 -15.42 -1.77
CA THR A 297 -22.97 -15.93 -1.49
C THR A 297 -23.07 -16.52 -0.09
N SER A 298 -22.08 -17.32 0.33
CA SER A 298 -22.03 -17.86 1.70
C SER A 298 -21.94 -16.76 2.76
N LEU A 299 -21.09 -15.74 2.54
CA LEU A 299 -20.99 -14.59 3.43
C LEU A 299 -22.30 -13.81 3.49
N THR A 300 -22.95 -13.66 2.34
CA THR A 300 -24.25 -13.03 2.14
C THR A 300 -25.34 -13.76 2.91
N LEU A 301 -25.44 -15.08 2.77
CA LEU A 301 -26.42 -15.91 3.46
C LEU A 301 -26.20 -15.95 4.98
N ARG A 302 -24.95 -15.84 5.43
CA ARG A 302 -24.62 -15.76 6.86
C ARG A 302 -24.98 -14.42 7.51
N ASN A 303 -25.04 -13.34 6.71
CA ASN A 303 -25.27 -11.97 7.21
C ASN A 303 -26.31 -11.22 6.37
N PRO A 304 -27.55 -11.71 6.22
CA PRO A 304 -28.56 -11.09 5.36
C PRO A 304 -28.94 -9.66 5.78
N LEU A 305 -28.95 -9.40 7.10
CA LEU A 305 -29.22 -8.06 7.63
C LEU A 305 -28.13 -7.06 7.28
N LEU A 306 -26.86 -7.47 7.30
CA LEU A 306 -25.74 -6.61 6.90
C LEU A 306 -25.81 -6.26 5.41
N LEU A 307 -26.29 -7.18 4.57
CA LEU A 307 -26.48 -6.88 3.16
C LEU A 307 -27.58 -5.85 2.92
N LEU A 308 -28.73 -6.05 3.55
CA LEU A 308 -29.84 -5.09 3.49
C LEU A 308 -29.35 -3.72 3.98
N GLU A 309 -28.65 -3.69 5.11
CA GLU A 309 -28.06 -2.47 5.63
C GLU A 309 -27.05 -1.83 4.66
N THR A 310 -26.19 -2.64 4.04
CA THR A 310 -25.22 -2.18 3.02
C THR A 310 -25.93 -1.55 1.82
N PHE A 311 -27.02 -2.18 1.36
CA PHE A 311 -27.84 -1.66 0.27
C PHE A 311 -28.51 -0.34 0.64
N LEU A 312 -29.17 -0.29 1.80
CA LEU A 312 -29.83 0.93 2.31
C LEU A 312 -28.80 2.04 2.56
N TYR A 313 -27.65 1.69 3.11
CA TYR A 313 -26.54 2.62 3.30
C TYR A 313 -26.01 3.16 1.95
N GLY A 314 -25.89 2.32 0.93
CA GLY A 314 -25.54 2.73 -0.43
C GLY A 314 -26.53 3.74 -1.01
N ILE A 315 -27.84 3.48 -0.88
CA ILE A 315 -28.89 4.41 -1.31
C ILE A 315 -28.76 5.75 -0.55
N TYR A 316 -28.67 5.70 0.76
CA TYR A 316 -28.53 6.87 1.63
C TYR A 316 -27.29 7.71 1.26
N ARG A 317 -26.16 7.07 0.94
CA ARG A 317 -24.93 7.77 0.52
C ARG A 317 -25.06 8.39 -0.86
N SER A 318 -25.72 7.70 -1.78
CA SER A 318 -25.96 8.17 -3.13
C SER A 318 -26.93 9.35 -3.17
N TRP A 319 -27.89 9.41 -2.22
CA TRP A 319 -28.90 10.46 -2.17
C TRP A 319 -28.30 11.87 -1.95
N GLY A 320 -27.26 11.98 -1.13
CA GLY A 320 -26.55 13.25 -0.89
C GLY A 320 -25.87 13.82 -2.15
N ASN A 321 -25.44 12.94 -3.06
CA ASN A 321 -24.72 13.27 -4.29
C ASN A 321 -25.58 13.05 -5.56
N ARG A 322 -26.91 13.01 -5.42
CA ARG A 322 -27.82 12.57 -6.49
C ARG A 322 -27.71 13.38 -7.80
N ARG A 323 -27.44 14.69 -7.73
CA ARG A 323 -27.29 15.55 -8.92
C ARG A 323 -26.02 15.20 -9.70
N GLU A 324 -24.91 15.09 -9.02
CA GLU A 324 -23.63 14.75 -9.59
C GLU A 324 -23.64 13.30 -10.11
N LEU A 325 -24.19 12.39 -9.33
CA LEU A 325 -24.37 10.99 -9.73
C LEU A 325 -25.25 10.87 -10.97
N ALA A 326 -26.37 11.60 -11.04
CA ALA A 326 -27.22 11.65 -12.23
C ALA A 326 -26.46 12.15 -13.46
N SER A 327 -25.61 13.16 -13.32
CA SER A 327 -24.79 13.68 -14.42
C SER A 327 -23.81 12.65 -14.97
N VAL A 328 -23.19 11.84 -14.10
CA VAL A 328 -22.27 10.74 -14.50
C VAL A 328 -23.06 9.60 -15.14
N LEU A 329 -24.22 9.23 -14.58
CA LEU A 329 -25.08 8.18 -15.11
C LEU A 329 -25.65 8.54 -16.50
N LEU A 330 -26.15 9.76 -16.71
CA LEU A 330 -26.60 10.24 -18.00
C LEU A 330 -25.49 10.18 -19.08
N ARG A 331 -24.27 10.52 -18.68
CA ARG A 331 -23.10 10.38 -19.56
C ARG A 331 -22.77 8.91 -19.84
N ALA A 332 -22.89 8.04 -18.83
CA ALA A 332 -22.66 6.61 -18.99
C ALA A 332 -23.67 5.98 -19.98
N VAL A 333 -24.94 6.39 -19.93
CA VAL A 333 -25.96 5.97 -20.90
C VAL A 333 -25.57 6.41 -22.32
N LYS A 334 -25.10 7.66 -22.49
CA LYS A 334 -24.67 8.18 -23.81
C LYS A 334 -23.40 7.51 -24.34
N ARG A 335 -22.47 7.10 -23.48
CA ARG A 335 -21.16 6.56 -23.86
C ARG A 335 -21.04 5.05 -23.71
N GLY A 336 -22.05 4.37 -23.16
CA GLY A 336 -22.07 2.92 -22.95
C GLY A 336 -21.04 2.41 -21.90
N HIS A 337 -20.45 3.30 -21.08
CA HIS A 337 -19.42 2.91 -20.12
C HIS A 337 -19.61 3.56 -18.76
N LEU A 338 -19.79 2.72 -17.74
CA LEU A 338 -19.81 3.12 -16.32
C LEU A 338 -18.82 2.28 -15.53
N SER A 339 -17.97 2.91 -14.76
CA SER A 339 -17.04 2.24 -13.84
C SER A 339 -17.36 2.66 -12.41
N VAL A 340 -17.58 1.68 -11.54
CA VAL A 340 -17.72 1.87 -10.08
C VAL A 340 -16.62 1.07 -9.41
N ARG A 341 -15.69 1.76 -8.74
CA ARG A 341 -14.50 1.13 -8.17
C ARG A 341 -14.19 1.66 -6.76
N PRO A 342 -13.83 0.77 -5.83
CA PRO A 342 -13.27 1.21 -4.55
C PRO A 342 -11.84 1.73 -4.74
N LEU A 343 -11.49 2.73 -3.95
CA LEU A 343 -10.13 3.25 -3.81
C LEU A 343 -9.84 3.46 -2.33
N VAL A 344 -8.71 2.97 -1.87
CA VAL A 344 -8.22 3.23 -0.51
C VAL A 344 -7.13 4.29 -0.60
N LEU A 345 -7.38 5.41 0.04
CA LEU A 345 -6.44 6.52 0.19
C LEU A 345 -5.66 6.32 1.49
N VAL A 346 -4.36 6.28 1.40
CA VAL A 346 -3.47 6.12 2.56
C VAL A 346 -2.46 7.26 2.56
N ILE A 347 -2.25 7.87 3.72
CA ILE A 347 -1.06 8.66 4.00
C ILE A 347 -0.41 8.04 5.21
N HIS A 348 0.88 7.78 5.13
CA HIS A 348 1.65 7.17 6.21
C HIS A 348 2.92 7.98 6.46
N LYS A 349 2.95 8.71 7.58
CA LYS A 349 4.10 9.54 7.99
C LYS A 349 4.97 8.76 8.98
N PHE A 350 6.19 8.47 8.57
CA PHE A 350 7.24 7.95 9.47
C PHE A 350 7.83 9.08 10.31
N MET A 351 8.49 8.71 11.39
CA MET A 351 9.20 9.65 12.26
C MET A 351 10.67 9.75 11.84
N SER A 352 11.20 10.97 11.88
CA SER A 352 12.63 11.23 11.86
C SER A 352 13.26 10.96 13.24
N PRO A 353 14.59 10.78 13.35
CA PRO A 353 15.25 10.48 14.62
C PRO A 353 14.90 11.45 15.75
N GLY A 354 14.91 12.76 15.49
CA GLY A 354 14.60 13.79 16.49
C GLY A 354 13.15 13.78 17.01
N GLU A 355 12.24 13.09 16.33
CA GLU A 355 10.84 12.97 16.79
C GLU A 355 10.65 11.84 17.81
N LEU A 356 11.54 10.83 17.82
CA LEU A 356 11.36 9.61 18.64
C LEU A 356 11.28 9.91 20.14
N ASP A 357 12.15 10.77 20.64
CA ASP A 357 12.29 11.06 22.07
C ASP A 357 11.33 12.17 22.55
N THR A 358 10.50 12.71 21.67
CA THR A 358 9.48 13.69 22.04
C THR A 358 8.28 12.99 22.72
N PRO A 359 7.52 13.66 23.59
CA PRO A 359 6.31 13.10 24.20
C PRO A 359 5.34 12.54 23.15
N ILE A 360 5.09 13.28 22.08
CA ILE A 360 4.22 12.84 20.98
C ILE A 360 4.83 11.66 20.19
N GLY A 361 6.15 11.62 20.04
CA GLY A 361 6.86 10.51 19.44
C GLY A 361 6.68 9.22 20.24
N GLN A 362 6.78 9.29 21.55
CA GLN A 362 6.53 8.13 22.44
C GLN A 362 5.07 7.66 22.38
N GLU A 363 4.11 8.56 22.34
CA GLU A 363 2.70 8.22 22.12
C GLU A 363 2.49 7.51 20.76
N ARG A 364 3.15 8.00 19.70
CA ARG A 364 3.12 7.40 18.36
C ARG A 364 3.73 5.99 18.34
N LEU A 365 4.85 5.77 19.05
CA LEU A 365 5.47 4.45 19.19
C LEU A 365 4.56 3.48 19.95
N ALA A 366 3.98 3.92 21.07
CA ALA A 366 3.06 3.10 21.86
C ALA A 366 1.80 2.70 21.10
N ALA A 367 1.25 3.60 20.28
CA ALA A 367 0.07 3.35 19.45
C ALA A 367 0.39 2.72 18.08
N CYS A 368 1.65 2.43 17.78
CA CYS A 368 2.08 1.98 16.44
C CYS A 368 1.45 0.63 16.06
N THR A 369 0.79 0.62 14.92
CA THR A 369 0.17 -0.59 14.32
C THR A 369 0.98 -1.18 13.16
N PHE A 370 2.12 -0.57 12.79
CA PHE A 370 3.01 -1.06 11.76
C PHE A 370 4.32 -1.55 12.39
N LYS A 371 4.45 -2.86 12.53
CA LYS A 371 5.53 -3.50 13.28
C LYS A 371 6.42 -4.37 12.39
N VAL A 372 7.67 -4.51 12.83
CA VAL A 372 8.66 -5.42 12.26
C VAL A 372 9.23 -6.32 13.36
N PRO A 373 9.48 -7.61 13.09
CA PRO A 373 10.05 -8.54 14.06
C PRO A 373 11.58 -8.40 14.09
N VAL A 374 12.13 -8.06 15.23
CA VAL A 374 13.59 -7.94 15.43
C VAL A 374 13.98 -8.69 16.69
N ASN A 375 14.86 -9.68 16.59
CA ASN A 375 15.37 -10.46 17.73
C ASN A 375 14.25 -10.96 18.65
N GLY A 376 13.17 -11.50 18.07
CA GLY A 376 12.02 -12.04 18.80
C GLY A 376 11.07 -10.98 19.40
N LYS A 377 11.26 -9.71 19.10
CA LYS A 377 10.38 -8.60 19.53
C LYS A 377 9.73 -7.91 18.35
N MET A 378 8.49 -7.45 18.54
CA MET A 378 7.78 -6.63 17.56
C MET A 378 8.04 -5.16 17.86
N ILE A 379 8.90 -4.52 17.07
CA ILE A 379 9.20 -3.07 17.18
C ILE A 379 8.47 -2.25 16.11
N SER A 380 8.41 -0.94 16.24
CA SER A 380 7.86 -0.09 15.20
C SER A 380 8.81 0.03 14.01
N MET A 381 8.27 0.25 12.81
CA MET A 381 9.09 0.54 11.63
C MET A 381 9.89 1.85 11.83
N CYS A 382 9.37 2.81 12.61
CA CYS A 382 10.09 4.04 12.96
C CYS A 382 11.32 3.75 13.83
N GLU A 383 11.20 2.91 14.87
CA GLU A 383 12.35 2.48 15.67
C GLU A 383 13.41 1.80 14.81
N MET A 384 12.96 0.91 13.90
CA MET A 384 13.88 0.23 12.99
C MET A 384 14.68 1.18 12.10
N ASN A 385 14.05 2.22 11.58
CA ASN A 385 14.61 3.07 10.55
C ASN A 385 15.21 4.39 11.07
N ALA A 386 14.67 4.92 12.17
CA ALA A 386 15.10 6.23 12.73
C ALA A 386 16.12 6.07 13.87
N THR A 387 16.61 4.86 14.12
CA THR A 387 17.73 4.58 15.01
C THR A 387 18.86 3.88 14.25
N GLU A 388 19.98 3.65 14.93
CA GLU A 388 21.09 2.85 14.37
C GLU A 388 20.79 1.34 14.26
N LEU A 389 19.59 0.92 14.60
CA LEU A 389 19.24 -0.51 14.67
C LEU A 389 19.43 -1.21 13.32
N ARG A 390 18.95 -0.58 12.22
CA ARG A 390 19.11 -1.13 10.87
C ARG A 390 20.59 -1.31 10.51
N SER A 391 21.43 -0.32 10.75
CA SER A 391 22.86 -0.38 10.45
C SER A 391 23.59 -1.44 11.31
N LYS A 392 23.14 -1.64 12.56
CA LYS A 392 23.68 -2.69 13.44
C LYS A 392 23.28 -4.08 12.97
N LEU A 393 22.07 -4.27 12.44
CA LEU A 393 21.60 -5.55 11.93
C LEU A 393 22.22 -5.91 10.58
N TYR A 394 22.50 -4.91 9.73
CA TYR A 394 23.00 -5.08 8.37
C TYR A 394 24.33 -4.34 8.17
N PRO A 395 25.40 -4.73 8.88
CA PRO A 395 26.70 -4.12 8.70
C PRO A 395 27.28 -4.45 7.33
N ARG A 396 28.17 -3.61 6.84
CA ARG A 396 28.93 -3.85 5.61
C ARG A 396 29.69 -5.17 5.69
N GLU A 397 29.57 -5.96 4.65
CA GLU A 397 30.39 -7.16 4.53
C GLU A 397 31.87 -6.78 4.44
N ARG A 398 32.66 -7.23 5.44
CA ARG A 398 34.12 -7.09 5.35
C ARG A 398 34.63 -8.07 4.29
N ILE A 399 35.03 -7.56 3.14
CA ILE A 399 35.77 -8.35 2.17
C ILE A 399 37.06 -8.79 2.88
N ARG A 400 37.13 -10.03 3.33
CA ARG A 400 38.42 -10.61 3.72
C ARG A 400 39.29 -10.56 2.45
N LYS A 401 40.28 -9.67 2.42
CA LYS A 401 41.34 -9.77 1.43
C LYS A 401 41.91 -11.18 1.62
N ALA A 402 41.74 -12.03 0.61
CA ALA A 402 42.46 -13.27 0.52
C ALA A 402 43.94 -12.89 0.51
N GLY A 403 44.63 -13.23 1.59
CA GLY A 403 46.08 -13.09 1.71
C GLY A 403 46.80 -14.13 0.87
#